data_90c344c0927e317a426589e37b7ea2a1
#
_entry.id   90c344c0927e317a426589e37b7ea2a1
#
_cell.length_a   1.000
_cell.length_b   1.000
_cell.length_c   1.000
_cell.angle_alpha   90.00
_cell.angle_beta   90.00
_cell.angle_gamma   90.00
#
_symmetry.space_group_name_H-M   'P 1'
#
loop_
_entity.id
_entity.type
_entity.pdbx_description
1 polymer ?
#
loop_
_entity_poly.entity_id
_entity_poly.type
_entity_poly.pdbx_seq_one_letter_code
_entity_poly.pdbx_strand_id
1 'polypeptide(L)'
;ASYAAKQINYHVMGYYPITPSTEIAEYLDLMKSEGEHDIVMIPADGEHGAAGICYGASTGGGRVFNATSANGLLFSLEQLPVQSGTRFPMVLNIACRTVSGPLSIKGDHSDIMYALNTGWIILFAKDPQRVYDYNICGIKIAEKVKLPIIIAFDGFFTSHQKRRAQIIADDKDVHDFIG
;
A
#
# COMPACT_ATOMS: atom_id res chain seq x y z
N ALA A 1 -5.98 0.23 6.08
CA ALA A 1 -5.38 -0.32 4.85
C ALA A 1 -5.86 -1.77 4.60
N SER A 2 -5.54 -2.71 5.48
CA SER A 2 -5.84 -4.15 5.30
C SER A 2 -7.31 -4.42 4.99
N TYR A 3 -8.23 -3.84 5.74
CA TYR A 3 -9.67 -4.04 5.51
C TYR A 3 -10.12 -3.49 4.14
N ALA A 4 -9.62 -2.33 3.72
CA ALA A 4 -9.89 -1.83 2.37
C ALA A 4 -9.30 -2.75 1.30
N ALA A 5 -8.07 -3.25 1.50
CA ALA A 5 -7.43 -4.18 0.58
C ALA A 5 -8.21 -5.50 0.46
N LYS A 6 -8.74 -6.02 1.58
CA LYS A 6 -9.63 -7.18 1.61
C LYS A 6 -10.91 -6.92 0.79
N GLN A 7 -11.59 -5.79 1.01
CA GLN A 7 -12.82 -5.45 0.29
C GLN A 7 -12.59 -5.21 -1.22
N ILE A 8 -11.45 -4.65 -1.59
CA ILE A 8 -11.05 -4.50 -3.01
C ILE A 8 -10.74 -5.87 -3.63
N ASN A 9 -10.33 -6.82 -2.80
CA ASN A 9 -9.88 -8.16 -3.19
C ASN A 9 -8.82 -8.12 -4.29
N TYR A 10 -7.67 -7.51 -3.96
CA TYR A 10 -6.54 -7.46 -4.88
C TYR A 10 -6.15 -8.87 -5.36
N HIS A 11 -5.57 -8.98 -6.54
CA HIS A 11 -5.10 -10.27 -7.04
C HIS A 11 -3.81 -10.73 -6.33
N VAL A 12 -2.87 -9.80 -6.14
CA VAL A 12 -1.56 -10.12 -5.56
C VAL A 12 -1.13 -9.04 -4.58
N MET A 13 -0.56 -9.47 -3.45
CA MET A 13 0.26 -8.67 -2.56
C MET A 13 1.66 -9.24 -2.49
N GLY A 14 2.64 -8.53 -3.07
CA GLY A 14 4.05 -8.77 -2.77
C GLY A 14 4.43 -7.99 -1.51
N TYR A 15 5.05 -8.63 -0.53
CA TYR A 15 5.35 -7.94 0.73
C TYR A 15 6.66 -8.39 1.38
N TYR A 16 7.23 -7.49 2.16
CA TYR A 16 8.31 -7.76 3.09
C TYR A 16 8.03 -7.00 4.40
N PRO A 17 8.12 -7.65 5.56
CA PRO A 17 7.72 -7.04 6.83
C PRO A 17 8.68 -5.94 7.26
N ILE A 18 8.16 -4.74 7.50
CA ILE A 18 8.90 -3.61 8.06
C ILE A 18 7.97 -2.76 8.94
N THR A 19 8.36 -2.50 10.19
CA THR A 19 7.60 -1.65 11.12
C THR A 19 7.54 -0.20 10.59
N PRO A 20 6.37 0.48 10.64
CA PRO A 20 5.09 0.07 11.21
C PRO A 20 4.07 -0.45 10.18
N SER A 21 4.49 -0.91 9.01
CA SER A 21 3.58 -1.44 7.99
C SER A 21 3.34 -2.95 8.07
N THR A 22 4.08 -3.66 8.93
CA THR A 22 4.01 -5.13 9.08
C THR A 22 2.59 -5.61 9.33
N GLU A 23 1.85 -4.96 10.23
CA GLU A 23 0.49 -5.33 10.61
C GLU A 23 -0.49 -5.31 9.44
N ILE A 24 -0.19 -4.58 8.36
CA ILE A 24 -1.04 -4.58 7.16
C ILE A 24 -1.05 -5.96 6.52
N ALA A 25 0.12 -6.58 6.36
CA ALA A 25 0.23 -7.92 5.81
C ALA A 25 -0.28 -8.98 6.78
N GLU A 26 0.05 -8.85 8.08
CA GLU A 26 -0.39 -9.79 9.12
C GLU A 26 -1.92 -9.87 9.23
N TYR A 27 -2.62 -8.73 9.21
CA TYR A 27 -4.08 -8.70 9.23
C TYR A 27 -4.70 -9.25 7.93
N LEU A 28 -4.07 -9.04 6.78
CA LEU A 28 -4.53 -9.65 5.53
C LEU A 28 -4.33 -11.17 5.58
N ASP A 29 -3.20 -11.65 6.05
CA ASP A 29 -2.94 -13.08 6.18
C ASP A 29 -3.90 -13.76 7.15
N LEU A 30 -4.23 -13.09 8.27
CA LEU A 30 -5.26 -13.55 9.20
C LEU A 30 -6.63 -13.67 8.51
N MET A 31 -7.11 -12.61 7.86
CA MET A 31 -8.39 -12.61 7.14
C MET A 31 -8.43 -13.66 6.03
N LYS A 32 -7.29 -13.90 5.37
CA LYS A 32 -7.16 -14.98 4.38
C LYS A 32 -7.33 -16.35 5.01
N SER A 33 -6.72 -16.58 6.18
CA SER A 33 -6.87 -17.86 6.90
C SER A 33 -8.31 -18.13 7.33
N GLU A 34 -9.11 -17.07 7.50
CA GLU A 34 -10.53 -17.11 7.81
C GLU A 34 -11.43 -17.20 6.56
N GLY A 35 -10.83 -17.19 5.38
CA GLY A 35 -11.54 -17.31 4.10
C GLY A 35 -12.24 -16.03 3.62
N GLU A 36 -11.81 -14.87 4.13
CA GLU A 36 -12.45 -13.59 3.83
C GLU A 36 -12.02 -12.96 2.49
N HIS A 37 -10.95 -13.44 1.86
CA HIS A 37 -10.47 -12.96 0.55
C HIS A 37 -9.56 -13.97 -0.16
N ASP A 38 -9.35 -13.76 -1.48
CA ASP A 38 -8.55 -14.64 -2.34
C ASP A 38 -7.18 -14.07 -2.72
N ILE A 39 -6.74 -12.97 -2.12
CA ILE A 39 -5.48 -12.30 -2.44
C ILE A 39 -4.32 -13.30 -2.35
N VAL A 40 -3.51 -13.41 -3.41
CA VAL A 40 -2.28 -14.20 -3.39
C VAL A 40 -1.20 -13.40 -2.64
N MET A 41 -0.89 -13.84 -1.42
CA MET A 41 0.12 -13.21 -0.56
C MET A 41 1.49 -13.84 -0.86
N ILE A 42 2.46 -13.04 -1.32
CA ILE A 42 3.78 -13.52 -1.73
C ILE A 42 4.86 -12.81 -0.88
N PRO A 43 5.45 -13.50 0.10
CA PRO A 43 6.59 -12.95 0.82
C PRO A 43 7.81 -12.87 -0.10
N ALA A 44 8.51 -11.75 -0.04
CA ALA A 44 9.74 -11.51 -0.79
C ALA A 44 10.97 -11.63 0.13
N ASP A 45 12.14 -11.64 -0.46
CA ASP A 45 13.44 -11.59 0.24
C ASP A 45 13.84 -10.18 0.70
N GLY A 46 13.08 -9.17 0.26
CA GLY A 46 13.24 -7.76 0.63
C GLY A 46 12.23 -6.88 -0.09
N GLU A 47 12.19 -5.60 0.26
CA GLU A 47 11.21 -4.66 -0.27
C GLU A 47 11.37 -4.42 -1.78
N HIS A 48 12.60 -4.49 -2.29
CA HIS A 48 12.86 -4.44 -3.73
C HIS A 48 12.22 -5.62 -4.46
N GLY A 49 12.37 -6.85 -3.93
CA GLY A 49 11.71 -8.04 -4.45
C GLY A 49 10.18 -7.95 -4.38
N ALA A 50 9.64 -7.43 -3.27
CA ALA A 50 8.20 -7.19 -3.10
C ALA A 50 7.64 -6.22 -4.15
N ALA A 51 8.34 -5.12 -4.42
CA ALA A 51 7.99 -4.17 -5.47
C ALA A 51 8.02 -4.82 -6.86
N GLY A 52 9.02 -5.67 -7.13
CA GLY A 52 9.15 -6.44 -8.39
C GLY A 52 8.00 -7.43 -8.59
N ILE A 53 7.58 -8.15 -7.54
CA ILE A 53 6.42 -9.05 -7.58
C ILE A 53 5.15 -8.28 -7.98
N CYS A 54 4.91 -7.15 -7.32
CA CYS A 54 3.76 -6.29 -7.63
C CYS A 54 3.82 -5.75 -9.06
N TYR A 55 4.99 -5.32 -9.51
CA TYR A 55 5.18 -4.85 -10.87
C TYR A 55 4.88 -5.96 -11.90
N GLY A 56 5.46 -7.14 -11.72
CA GLY A 56 5.21 -8.29 -12.60
C GLY A 56 3.74 -8.67 -12.67
N ALA A 57 3.05 -8.74 -11.52
CA ALA A 57 1.62 -9.04 -11.48
C ALA A 57 0.76 -7.93 -12.14
N SER A 58 1.13 -6.65 -11.96
CA SER A 58 0.43 -5.55 -12.62
C SER A 58 0.61 -5.55 -14.14
N THR A 59 1.79 -5.92 -14.66
CA THR A 59 2.01 -6.09 -16.10
C THR A 59 1.18 -7.22 -16.70
N GLY A 60 0.87 -8.23 -15.89
CA GLY A 60 -0.07 -9.30 -16.23
C GLY A 60 -1.55 -8.92 -16.14
N GLY A 61 -1.85 -7.66 -15.80
CA GLY A 61 -3.23 -7.15 -15.68
C GLY A 61 -3.85 -7.35 -14.29
N GLY A 62 -3.08 -7.80 -13.31
CA GLY A 62 -3.55 -7.98 -11.93
C GLY A 62 -3.66 -6.66 -11.17
N ARG A 63 -4.68 -6.52 -10.33
CA ARG A 63 -4.70 -5.51 -9.27
C ARG A 63 -3.71 -5.89 -8.19
N VAL A 64 -2.82 -4.99 -7.81
CA VAL A 64 -1.74 -5.29 -6.87
C VAL A 64 -1.70 -4.30 -5.72
N PHE A 65 -1.26 -4.82 -4.58
CA PHE A 65 -1.15 -4.08 -3.33
C PHE A 65 0.21 -4.36 -2.68
N ASN A 66 0.78 -3.34 -2.08
CA ASN A 66 1.99 -3.46 -1.27
C ASN A 66 1.96 -2.46 -0.12
N ALA A 67 2.73 -2.73 0.92
CA ALA A 67 2.90 -1.82 2.06
C ALA A 67 4.35 -1.85 2.53
N THR A 68 4.91 -0.68 2.81
CA THR A 68 6.28 -0.54 3.32
C THR A 68 6.44 0.74 4.16
N SER A 69 7.67 1.03 4.59
CA SER A 69 8.02 2.17 5.43
C SER A 69 9.49 2.54 5.24
N ALA A 70 9.85 3.79 5.46
CA ALA A 70 11.23 4.27 5.62
C ALA A 70 12.26 3.62 4.67
N ASN A 71 13.22 2.88 5.26
CA ASN A 71 14.30 2.24 4.50
C ASN A 71 13.79 1.21 3.48
N GLY A 72 12.62 0.59 3.72
CA GLY A 72 12.00 -0.30 2.74
C GLY A 72 11.54 0.45 1.49
N LEU A 73 10.98 1.66 1.65
CA LEU A 73 10.70 2.53 0.51
C LEU A 73 11.98 2.88 -0.25
N LEU A 74 13.05 3.25 0.47
CA LEU A 74 14.33 3.58 -0.15
C LEU A 74 14.96 2.38 -0.87
N PHE A 75 14.83 1.18 -0.32
CA PHE A 75 15.34 -0.05 -0.95
C PHE A 75 14.59 -0.40 -2.24
N SER A 76 13.33 -0.03 -2.35
CA SER A 76 12.54 -0.22 -3.57
C SER A 76 12.52 1.00 -4.51
N LEU A 77 13.17 2.10 -4.13
CA LEU A 77 13.01 3.41 -4.77
C LEU A 77 13.36 3.42 -6.26
N GLU A 78 14.39 2.66 -6.67
CA GLU A 78 14.81 2.62 -8.08
C GLU A 78 13.71 2.08 -9.02
N GLN A 79 12.80 1.24 -8.51
CA GLN A 79 11.71 0.69 -9.31
C GLN A 79 10.57 1.67 -9.55
N LEU A 80 10.37 2.63 -8.65
CA LEU A 80 9.21 3.53 -8.70
C LEU A 80 9.12 4.33 -10.01
N PRO A 81 10.22 4.96 -10.51
CA PRO A 81 10.18 5.66 -11.79
C PRO A 81 9.91 4.73 -12.99
N VAL A 82 10.40 3.49 -12.95
CA VAL A 82 10.11 2.49 -13.99
C VAL A 82 8.63 2.14 -14.00
N GLN A 83 8.07 1.89 -12.82
CA GLN A 83 6.66 1.53 -12.64
C GLN A 83 5.72 2.65 -13.10
N SER A 84 6.01 3.90 -12.75
CA SER A 84 5.22 5.05 -13.23
C SER A 84 5.40 5.30 -14.72
N GLY A 85 6.63 5.17 -15.24
CA GLY A 85 6.96 5.35 -16.65
C GLY A 85 6.29 4.31 -17.56
N THR A 86 6.11 3.09 -17.08
CA THR A 86 5.41 2.02 -17.83
C THR A 86 3.89 2.07 -17.66
N ARG A 87 3.37 2.93 -16.77
CA ARG A 87 1.96 3.26 -16.61
C ARG A 87 1.05 2.09 -16.18
N PHE A 88 1.59 1.17 -15.40
CA PHE A 88 0.79 0.10 -14.79
C PHE A 88 0.19 0.56 -13.45
N PRO A 89 -1.13 0.39 -13.24
CA PRO A 89 -1.79 0.79 -12.00
C PRO A 89 -1.35 -0.11 -10.84
N MET A 90 -0.95 0.51 -9.74
CA MET A 90 -0.57 -0.17 -8.50
C MET A 90 -0.92 0.71 -7.30
N VAL A 91 -1.14 0.10 -6.13
CA VAL A 91 -1.33 0.83 -4.87
C VAL A 91 -0.26 0.40 -3.87
N LEU A 92 0.49 1.38 -3.37
CA LEU A 92 1.52 1.21 -2.35
C LEU A 92 1.14 2.01 -1.10
N ASN A 93 1.03 1.36 0.03
CA ASN A 93 0.81 2.03 1.31
C ASN A 93 2.14 2.30 1.99
N ILE A 94 2.37 3.54 2.41
CA ILE A 94 3.57 3.96 3.14
C ILE A 94 3.18 4.41 4.54
N ALA A 95 3.49 3.59 5.53
CA ALA A 95 3.43 4.02 6.93
C ALA A 95 4.72 4.79 7.25
N CYS A 96 4.66 6.11 7.07
CA CYS A 96 5.83 6.98 7.10
C CYS A 96 6.52 6.99 8.46
N ARG A 97 7.82 6.85 8.45
CA ARG A 97 8.68 6.99 9.62
C ARG A 97 10.05 7.56 9.24
N THR A 98 10.84 7.88 10.27
CA THR A 98 12.23 8.32 10.11
C THR A 98 13.05 7.32 9.27
N VAL A 99 13.74 7.83 8.26
CA VAL A 99 14.78 7.06 7.57
C VAL A 99 15.96 6.85 8.53
N SER A 100 16.38 5.58 8.67
CA SER A 100 17.35 5.19 9.68
C SER A 100 18.74 5.73 9.40
N GLY A 101 19.30 6.33 10.43
CA GLY A 101 20.68 6.71 10.52
C GLY A 101 20.95 7.63 11.72
N PRO A 102 20.88 7.14 12.99
CA PRO A 102 20.72 5.78 13.50
C PRO A 102 19.28 5.24 13.36
N LEU A 103 19.10 3.94 13.62
CA LEU A 103 17.81 3.28 13.57
C LEU A 103 16.79 3.99 14.48
N SER A 104 15.65 4.35 13.92
CA SER A 104 14.53 4.95 14.62
C SER A 104 13.21 4.48 14.02
N ILE A 105 12.21 4.28 14.89
CA ILE A 105 10.83 3.93 14.48
C ILE A 105 9.86 5.09 14.72
N LYS A 106 10.38 6.28 15.03
CA LYS A 106 9.55 7.46 15.30
C LYS A 106 8.79 7.89 14.04
N GLY A 107 7.59 8.39 14.24
CA GLY A 107 6.80 9.04 13.20
C GLY A 107 7.55 10.24 12.61
N ASP A 108 7.67 10.23 11.29
CA ASP A 108 8.37 11.23 10.49
C ASP A 108 7.90 11.07 9.04
N HIS A 109 8.07 12.09 8.23
CA HIS A 109 7.62 12.05 6.84
C HIS A 109 8.79 12.26 5.87
N SER A 110 10.03 12.08 6.32
CA SER A 110 11.22 12.24 5.49
C SER A 110 11.33 11.16 4.42
N ASP A 111 10.86 9.94 4.71
CA ASP A 111 10.87 8.83 3.77
C ASP A 111 10.04 9.10 2.52
N ILE A 112 8.81 9.61 2.65
CA ILE A 112 7.94 9.88 1.50
C ILE A 112 8.48 11.00 0.60
N MET A 113 9.34 11.89 1.12
CA MET A 113 9.96 12.95 0.32
C MET A 113 10.84 12.40 -0.81
N TYR A 114 11.44 11.22 -0.63
CA TYR A 114 12.21 10.56 -1.69
C TYR A 114 11.35 10.09 -2.88
N ALA A 115 10.05 9.90 -2.66
CA ALA A 115 9.14 9.46 -3.71
C ALA A 115 8.56 10.62 -4.56
N LEU A 116 8.78 11.89 -4.20
CA LEU A 116 8.14 13.04 -4.86
C LEU A 116 8.45 13.14 -6.37
N ASN A 117 9.63 12.69 -6.79
CA ASN A 117 10.08 12.79 -8.18
C ASN A 117 9.97 11.45 -8.94
N THR A 118 9.22 10.47 -8.42
CA THR A 118 9.12 9.13 -9.02
C THR A 118 7.99 8.98 -10.04
N GLY A 119 7.15 10.01 -10.21
CA GLY A 119 6.00 9.98 -11.11
C GLY A 119 4.76 9.27 -10.54
N TRP A 120 4.82 8.81 -9.30
CA TRP A 120 3.67 8.27 -8.58
C TRP A 120 2.76 9.39 -8.08
N ILE A 121 1.45 9.16 -8.08
CA ILE A 121 0.49 10.03 -7.39
C ILE A 121 0.59 9.74 -5.90
N ILE A 122 0.73 10.77 -5.07
CA ILE A 122 0.85 10.62 -3.62
C ILE A 122 -0.36 11.24 -2.95
N LEU A 123 -1.10 10.44 -2.19
CA LEU A 123 -2.21 10.86 -1.35
C LEU A 123 -1.80 10.71 0.12
N PHE A 124 -1.71 11.81 0.85
CA PHE A 124 -1.36 11.77 2.26
C PHE A 124 -2.61 11.74 3.14
N ALA A 125 -2.83 10.62 3.83
CA ALA A 125 -3.97 10.40 4.69
C ALA A 125 -3.69 10.89 6.12
N LYS A 126 -4.52 11.79 6.62
CA LYS A 126 -4.36 12.40 7.94
C LYS A 126 -4.86 11.54 9.12
N ASP A 127 -5.63 10.50 8.84
CA ASP A 127 -6.26 9.64 9.85
C ASP A 127 -6.64 8.27 9.25
N PRO A 128 -6.98 7.26 10.08
CA PRO A 128 -7.36 5.92 9.61
C PRO A 128 -8.55 5.90 8.66
N GLN A 129 -9.51 6.83 8.79
CA GLN A 129 -10.63 6.93 7.86
C GLN A 129 -10.12 7.25 6.45
N ARG A 130 -9.21 8.24 6.33
CA ARG A 130 -8.64 8.61 5.04
C ARG A 130 -7.73 7.53 4.46
N VAL A 131 -7.04 6.75 5.30
CA VAL A 131 -6.31 5.57 4.81
C VAL A 131 -7.27 4.59 4.15
N TYR A 132 -8.41 4.32 4.77
CA TYR A 132 -9.44 3.44 4.21
C TYR A 132 -10.01 4.01 2.90
N ASP A 133 -10.52 5.24 2.92
CA ASP A 133 -11.13 5.90 1.78
C ASP A 133 -10.17 6.00 0.59
N TYR A 134 -8.91 6.38 0.85
CA TYR A 134 -7.92 6.61 -0.20
C TYR A 134 -7.43 5.30 -0.83
N ASN A 135 -7.46 4.17 -0.13
CA ASN A 135 -7.19 2.89 -0.77
C ASN A 135 -8.25 2.54 -1.81
N ILE A 136 -9.54 2.74 -1.49
CA ILE A 136 -10.65 2.45 -2.41
C ILE A 136 -10.67 3.44 -3.59
N CYS A 137 -10.56 4.75 -3.30
CA CYS A 137 -10.49 5.75 -4.35
C CYS A 137 -9.20 5.64 -5.18
N GLY A 138 -8.10 5.31 -4.53
CA GLY A 138 -6.78 5.23 -5.13
C GLY A 138 -6.70 4.19 -6.24
N ILE A 139 -7.19 2.97 -6.00
CA ILE A 139 -7.16 1.95 -7.05
C ILE A 139 -8.01 2.37 -8.26
N LYS A 140 -9.20 2.93 -8.04
CA LYS A 140 -10.03 3.46 -9.13
C LYS A 140 -9.33 4.56 -9.93
N ILE A 141 -8.67 5.50 -9.24
CA ILE A 141 -7.91 6.57 -9.89
C ILE A 141 -6.72 5.96 -10.66
N ALA A 142 -5.93 5.08 -10.03
CA ALA A 142 -4.78 4.44 -10.64
C ALA A 142 -5.14 3.76 -11.96
N GLU A 143 -6.22 2.99 -11.98
CA GLU A 143 -6.70 2.28 -13.18
C GLU A 143 -7.21 3.24 -14.26
N LYS A 144 -7.90 4.32 -13.86
CA LYS A 144 -8.43 5.30 -14.80
C LYS A 144 -7.34 6.14 -15.47
N VAL A 145 -6.32 6.58 -14.72
CA VAL A 145 -5.25 7.43 -15.25
C VAL A 145 -4.03 6.63 -15.73
N LYS A 146 -3.99 5.33 -15.46
CA LYS A 146 -2.85 4.44 -15.75
C LYS A 146 -1.57 4.95 -15.11
N LEU A 147 -1.63 5.22 -13.81
CA LEU A 147 -0.48 5.60 -13.00
C LEU A 147 -0.58 4.92 -11.62
N PRO A 148 0.55 4.52 -11.04
CA PRO A 148 0.56 3.97 -9.70
C PRO A 148 0.33 5.06 -8.64
N ILE A 149 -0.23 4.67 -7.49
CA ILE A 149 -0.58 5.57 -6.38
C ILE A 149 0.07 5.11 -5.09
N ILE A 150 0.65 6.05 -4.36
CA ILE A 150 1.07 5.92 -2.98
C ILE A 150 -0.01 6.47 -2.06
N ILE A 151 -0.41 5.69 -1.06
CA ILE A 151 -1.21 6.14 0.09
C ILE A 151 -0.26 6.26 1.27
N ALA A 152 0.18 7.49 1.55
CA ALA A 152 1.08 7.79 2.65
C ALA A 152 0.29 8.20 3.90
N PHE A 153 0.76 7.81 5.07
CA PHE A 153 0.18 8.19 6.36
C PHE A 153 1.22 8.12 7.45
N ASP A 154 1.01 8.88 8.52
CA ASP A 154 1.93 8.88 9.65
C ASP A 154 2.03 7.49 10.30
N GLY A 155 3.24 6.98 10.41
CA GLY A 155 3.55 5.65 10.93
C GLY A 155 3.44 5.51 12.45
N PHE A 156 3.04 6.57 13.17
CA PHE A 156 2.84 6.56 14.61
C PHE A 156 1.43 7.06 14.97
N PHE A 157 1.07 8.28 14.60
CA PHE A 157 -0.23 8.86 14.91
C PHE A 157 -1.37 8.17 14.18
N THR A 158 -1.20 7.82 12.93
CA THR A 158 -2.27 7.19 12.13
C THR A 158 -2.27 5.67 12.28
N SER A 159 -1.11 5.03 12.29
CA SER A 159 -1.01 3.56 12.32
C SER A 159 -1.25 2.96 13.71
N HIS A 160 -0.87 3.65 14.80
CA HIS A 160 -0.93 3.12 16.17
C HIS A 160 -2.05 3.70 17.03
N GLN A 161 -2.83 4.66 16.54
CA GLN A 161 -3.96 5.20 17.28
C GLN A 161 -5.25 4.46 16.96
N LYS A 162 -5.93 3.98 18.00
CA LYS A 162 -7.30 3.44 17.87
C LYS A 162 -8.28 4.57 17.62
N ARG A 163 -8.91 4.58 16.47
CA ARG A 163 -9.97 5.53 16.09
C ARG A 163 -11.15 4.80 15.48
N ARG A 164 -12.32 5.37 15.63
CA ARG A 164 -13.51 4.89 14.91
C ARG A 164 -13.35 5.26 13.44
N ALA A 165 -13.62 4.31 12.56
CA ALA A 165 -13.73 4.52 11.12
C ALA A 165 -15.08 3.97 10.64
N GLN A 166 -15.66 4.63 9.66
CA GLN A 166 -16.82 4.14 8.93
C GLN A 166 -16.32 3.32 7.75
N ILE A 167 -16.82 2.12 7.62
CA ILE A 167 -16.49 1.23 6.50
C ILE A 167 -17.75 0.96 5.69
N ILE A 168 -17.58 0.70 4.41
CA ILE A 168 -18.67 0.24 3.53
C ILE A 168 -19.06 -1.17 4.00
N ALA A 169 -20.35 -1.38 4.22
CA ALA A 169 -20.83 -2.61 4.84
C ALA A 169 -20.77 -3.83 3.91
N ASP A 170 -20.97 -3.62 2.61
CA ASP A 170 -20.99 -4.69 1.61
C ASP A 170 -19.77 -4.53 0.67
N ASP A 171 -19.00 -5.60 0.55
CA ASP A 171 -17.85 -5.64 -0.38
C ASP A 171 -18.29 -5.44 -1.84
N LYS A 172 -19.52 -5.83 -2.16
CA LYS A 172 -20.12 -5.59 -3.49
C LYS A 172 -20.19 -4.11 -3.83
N ASP A 173 -20.55 -3.24 -2.88
CA ASP A 173 -20.60 -1.79 -3.11
C ASP A 173 -19.20 -1.23 -3.41
N VAL A 174 -18.16 -1.79 -2.81
CA VAL A 174 -16.78 -1.44 -3.14
C VAL A 174 -16.43 -1.88 -4.56
N HIS A 175 -16.77 -3.11 -4.95
CA HIS A 175 -16.54 -3.62 -6.30
C HIS A 175 -17.30 -2.79 -7.35
N ASP A 176 -18.57 -2.51 -7.12
CA ASP A 176 -19.39 -1.69 -8.04
C ASP A 176 -18.83 -0.26 -8.17
N PHE A 177 -18.22 0.27 -7.10
CA PHE A 177 -17.58 1.58 -7.15
C PHE A 177 -16.27 1.56 -7.93
N ILE A 178 -15.42 0.58 -7.73
CA ILE A 178 -14.10 0.55 -8.39
C ILE A 178 -14.18 0.12 -9.85
N GLY A 179 -15.07 -0.80 -10.21
CA GLY A 179 -15.30 -1.30 -11.58
C GLY A 179 -14.62 -2.61 -11.89
#